data_52e3d15f8efc511c89be08e5b67b3fa8
#
_entry.id   52e3d15f8efc511c89be08e5b67b3fa8
#
_cell.length_a   1.000
_cell.length_b   1.000
_cell.length_c   1.000
_cell.angle_alpha   90.00
_cell.angle_beta   90.00
_cell.angle_gamma   90.00
#
_symmetry.space_group_name_H-M   'P 1'
#
loop_
_entity.id
_entity.type
_entity.pdbx_description
1 polymer ?
#
loop_
_entity_poly.entity_id
_entity_poly.type
_entity_poly.pdbx_seq_one_letter_code
_entity_poly.pdbx_strand_id
1 'polypeptide(L)'
;LPVKNLIKELEKLGTNLHDIVVVSDDRGQKYLENLNINIYITKAYSSQNGILGYLLNFPKLIRSIKEIRKFLRNKNISVVFTTGAYIAPIAAVISVLLNAKFYIQEQNVYAGLGNKVSAIIAKSIFSSFEDTKNINEKKVIHTGPIVNTSLTRKDILLHEKQTIGFIGGSQGSEQINQYVDEFMKSELHTDFNIVHVAGKNKTNLEIDSNNYESFDFIEEMDDFYKKIDILVGRAGGGSLEAAYLGIPQILIPYKYGTTSSHQPLNAKYLEDKGYGFIVNTFEDLTIKINEISKGFKSGKSNLPNITIGNLMISKELYEQIV
;
A
#
# COMPACT_ATOMS: atom_id res chain seq x y z
N LEU A 1 -0.81 5.69 -3.92
CA LEU A 1 -2.24 5.45 -3.66
C LEU A 1 -2.72 6.12 -2.37
N PRO A 2 -2.11 5.96 -1.18
CA PRO A 2 -2.62 6.57 0.05
C PRO A 2 -2.82 8.09 -0.03
N VAL A 3 -1.91 8.83 -0.65
CA VAL A 3 -2.06 10.28 -0.85
C VAL A 3 -3.30 10.61 -1.67
N LYS A 4 -3.56 9.88 -2.79
CA LYS A 4 -4.78 10.04 -3.59
C LYS A 4 -6.05 9.84 -2.74
N ASN A 5 -6.05 8.80 -1.90
CA ASN A 5 -7.20 8.50 -1.05
C ASN A 5 -7.42 9.56 0.03
N LEU A 6 -6.33 10.08 0.61
CA LEU A 6 -6.39 11.17 1.58
C LEU A 6 -6.93 12.47 0.96
N ILE A 7 -6.50 12.82 -0.27
CA ILE A 7 -6.99 13.99 -1.00
C ILE A 7 -8.50 13.90 -1.21
N LYS A 8 -9.02 12.74 -1.60
CA LYS A 8 -10.47 12.53 -1.74
C LYS A 8 -11.23 12.76 -0.42
N GLU A 9 -10.66 12.34 0.71
CA GLU A 9 -11.29 12.58 2.02
C GLU A 9 -11.21 14.06 2.43
N LEU A 10 -10.11 14.76 2.15
CA LEU A 10 -9.99 16.21 2.39
C LEU A 10 -10.99 17.01 1.54
N GLU A 11 -11.19 16.63 0.28
CA GLU A 11 -12.20 17.22 -0.61
C GLU A 11 -13.61 17.07 -0.03
N LYS A 12 -13.97 15.87 0.48
CA LYS A 12 -15.26 15.64 1.15
C LYS A 12 -15.46 16.51 2.40
N LEU A 13 -14.38 16.89 3.09
CA LEU A 13 -14.41 17.81 4.23
C LEU A 13 -14.49 19.29 3.83
N GLY A 14 -14.40 19.59 2.51
CA GLY A 14 -14.52 20.94 1.99
C GLY A 14 -13.18 21.61 1.64
N THR A 15 -12.06 20.88 1.64
CA THR A 15 -10.79 21.42 1.15
C THR A 15 -10.86 21.64 -0.37
N ASN A 16 -10.51 22.85 -0.81
CA ASN A 16 -10.43 23.13 -2.24
C ASN A 16 -9.21 22.42 -2.83
N LEU A 17 -9.41 21.64 -3.88
CA LEU A 17 -8.34 20.88 -4.55
C LEU A 17 -7.23 21.78 -5.11
N HIS A 18 -7.54 23.02 -5.50
CA HIS A 18 -6.53 24.00 -5.97
C HIS A 18 -5.54 24.44 -4.87
N ASP A 19 -5.93 24.29 -3.59
CA ASP A 19 -5.07 24.61 -2.43
C ASP A 19 -4.16 23.43 -2.07
N ILE A 20 -4.38 22.25 -2.69
CA ILE A 20 -3.57 21.07 -2.49
C ILE A 20 -2.42 21.04 -3.50
N VAL A 21 -1.22 20.87 -2.98
CA VAL A 21 -0.01 20.69 -3.79
C VAL A 21 0.58 19.31 -3.48
N VAL A 22 0.78 18.51 -4.51
CA VAL A 22 1.44 17.22 -4.39
C VAL A 22 2.83 17.27 -5.01
N VAL A 23 3.83 16.89 -4.23
CA VAL A 23 5.19 16.67 -4.72
C VAL A 23 5.40 15.16 -4.85
N SER A 24 5.66 14.68 -6.06
CA SER A 24 5.79 13.26 -6.38
C SER A 24 6.97 13.01 -7.31
N ASP A 25 7.25 11.75 -7.57
CA ASP A 25 8.12 11.30 -8.67
C ASP A 25 7.29 10.80 -9.85
N ASP A 26 7.96 10.46 -10.96
CA ASP A 26 7.32 9.95 -12.18
C ASP A 26 6.45 8.70 -11.93
N ARG A 27 6.82 7.87 -10.93
CA ARG A 27 6.05 6.67 -10.56
C ARG A 27 4.74 7.00 -9.87
N GLY A 28 4.75 8.04 -9.04
CA GLY A 28 3.56 8.49 -8.32
C GLY A 28 2.62 9.32 -9.18
N GLN A 29 3.14 9.99 -10.22
CA GLN A 29 2.38 10.85 -11.12
C GLN A 29 1.16 10.15 -11.71
N LYS A 30 1.32 8.93 -12.21
CA LYS A 30 0.27 8.12 -12.85
C LYS A 30 -1.02 8.01 -12.02
N TYR A 31 -0.88 7.95 -10.69
CA TYR A 31 -2.03 7.81 -9.79
C TYR A 31 -2.73 9.14 -9.49
N LEU A 32 -2.16 10.28 -9.93
CA LEU A 32 -2.61 11.63 -9.59
C LEU A 32 -3.14 12.40 -10.81
N GLU A 33 -2.88 11.92 -12.04
CA GLU A 33 -3.20 12.62 -13.28
C GLU A 33 -4.68 13.00 -13.43
N ASN A 34 -5.58 12.19 -12.86
CA ASN A 34 -7.03 12.44 -12.91
C ASN A 34 -7.55 13.34 -11.76
N LEU A 35 -6.65 13.89 -10.93
CA LEU A 35 -7.02 14.83 -9.88
C LEU A 35 -6.74 16.27 -10.33
N ASN A 36 -7.71 17.16 -10.14
CA ASN A 36 -7.55 18.58 -10.46
C ASN A 36 -6.76 19.32 -9.36
N ILE A 37 -5.48 18.95 -9.18
CA ILE A 37 -4.57 19.44 -8.14
C ILE A 37 -3.27 19.96 -8.75
N ASN A 38 -2.53 20.77 -7.98
CA ASN A 38 -1.21 21.22 -8.37
C ASN A 38 -0.16 20.10 -8.12
N ILE A 39 0.47 19.59 -9.16
CA ILE A 39 1.49 18.55 -9.07
C ILE A 39 2.86 19.10 -9.45
N TYR A 40 3.86 18.83 -8.63
CA TYR A 40 5.28 19.05 -8.92
C TYR A 40 6.02 17.71 -8.97
N ILE A 41 6.63 17.43 -10.11
CA ILE A 41 7.39 16.19 -10.29
C ILE A 41 8.86 16.45 -9.98
N THR A 42 9.39 15.76 -8.98
CA THR A 42 10.80 15.77 -8.61
C THR A 42 11.47 14.47 -8.99
N LYS A 43 12.79 14.51 -9.23
CA LYS A 43 13.54 13.28 -9.51
C LYS A 43 13.62 12.39 -8.27
N ALA A 44 13.34 11.10 -8.44
CA ALA A 44 13.50 10.12 -7.40
C ALA A 44 14.99 9.85 -7.14
N TYR A 45 15.46 10.11 -5.93
CA TYR A 45 16.79 9.72 -5.48
C TYR A 45 16.66 8.60 -4.45
N SER A 46 16.54 7.37 -4.95
CA SER A 46 16.47 6.19 -4.09
C SER A 46 17.79 5.99 -3.34
N SER A 47 17.72 5.86 -2.02
CA SER A 47 18.87 5.49 -1.20
C SER A 47 19.00 3.96 -1.13
N GLN A 48 19.22 3.31 -2.27
CA GLN A 48 19.42 1.84 -2.30
C GLN A 48 20.56 1.39 -1.35
N ASN A 49 21.50 2.28 -1.04
CA ASN A 49 22.66 2.04 -0.19
C ASN A 49 22.50 2.64 1.25
N GLY A 50 21.27 2.78 1.76
CA GLY A 50 21.06 3.30 3.13
C GLY A 50 21.62 4.71 3.34
N ILE A 51 22.30 4.96 4.47
CA ILE A 51 22.87 6.28 4.82
C ILE A 51 23.90 6.76 3.80
N LEU A 52 24.74 5.86 3.27
CA LEU A 52 25.73 6.21 2.25
C LEU A 52 25.07 6.71 0.96
N GLY A 53 23.93 6.13 0.57
CA GLY A 53 23.14 6.60 -0.56
C GLY A 53 22.60 8.03 -0.39
N TYR A 54 22.21 8.43 0.83
CA TYR A 54 21.85 9.82 1.14
C TYR A 54 23.04 10.75 1.05
N LEU A 55 24.21 10.37 1.57
CA LEU A 55 25.43 11.19 1.48
C LEU A 55 25.87 11.41 0.04
N LEU A 56 25.91 10.37 -0.77
CA LEU A 56 26.29 10.46 -2.19
C LEU A 56 25.31 11.31 -3.03
N ASN A 57 24.03 11.32 -2.66
CA ASN A 57 23.00 12.09 -3.36
C ASN A 57 22.72 13.46 -2.71
N PHE A 58 23.47 13.86 -1.67
CA PHE A 58 23.24 15.09 -0.92
C PHE A 58 23.16 16.36 -1.79
N PRO A 59 24.07 16.59 -2.78
CA PRO A 59 23.95 17.76 -3.67
C PRO A 59 22.64 17.77 -4.47
N LYS A 60 22.18 16.59 -4.90
CA LYS A 60 20.93 16.43 -5.65
C LYS A 60 19.70 16.68 -4.75
N LEU A 61 19.76 16.24 -3.50
CA LEU A 61 18.71 16.53 -2.49
C LEU A 61 18.58 18.04 -2.24
N ILE A 62 19.71 18.73 -2.07
CA ILE A 62 19.72 20.21 -1.90
C ILE A 62 19.10 20.89 -3.12
N ARG A 63 19.43 20.44 -4.32
CA ARG A 63 18.84 20.97 -5.54
C ARG A 63 17.32 20.77 -5.57
N SER A 64 16.84 19.57 -5.29
CA SER A 64 15.40 19.29 -5.22
C SER A 64 14.70 20.16 -4.18
N ILE A 65 15.28 20.35 -2.99
CA ILE A 65 14.73 21.24 -1.96
C ILE A 65 14.61 22.68 -2.48
N LYS A 66 15.65 23.20 -3.15
CA LYS A 66 15.62 24.56 -3.72
C LYS A 66 14.54 24.70 -4.79
N GLU A 67 14.41 23.72 -5.68
CA GLU A 67 13.42 23.72 -6.76
C GLU A 67 11.99 23.63 -6.19
N ILE A 68 11.73 22.73 -5.24
CA ILE A 68 10.43 22.62 -4.57
C ILE A 68 10.09 23.90 -3.81
N ARG A 69 11.05 24.47 -3.05
CA ARG A 69 10.84 25.74 -2.35
C ARG A 69 10.51 26.88 -3.31
N LYS A 70 11.18 26.96 -4.46
CA LYS A 70 10.89 27.96 -5.51
C LYS A 70 9.46 27.80 -6.03
N PHE A 71 9.03 26.56 -6.28
CA PHE A 71 7.67 26.26 -6.73
C PHE A 71 6.60 26.62 -5.68
N LEU A 72 6.91 26.44 -4.40
CA LEU A 72 5.99 26.75 -3.29
C LEU A 72 6.03 28.20 -2.80
N ARG A 73 6.96 29.04 -3.31
CA ARG A 73 7.27 30.38 -2.77
C ARG A 73 6.05 31.31 -2.62
N ASN A 74 5.09 31.21 -3.55
CA ASN A 74 3.90 32.07 -3.57
C ASN A 74 2.64 31.34 -3.09
N LYS A 75 2.82 30.18 -2.45
CA LYS A 75 1.73 29.35 -1.91
C LYS A 75 1.78 29.41 -0.38
N ASN A 76 0.63 29.69 0.23
CA ASN A 76 0.51 29.68 1.69
C ASN A 76 0.33 28.25 2.18
N ILE A 77 1.44 27.56 2.47
CA ILE A 77 1.44 26.17 2.92
C ILE A 77 1.45 26.13 4.45
N SER A 78 0.36 25.75 5.07
CA SER A 78 0.22 25.59 6.53
C SER A 78 0.56 24.16 7.00
N VAL A 79 0.36 23.15 6.14
CA VAL A 79 0.54 21.74 6.46
C VAL A 79 1.37 21.04 5.40
N VAL A 80 2.31 20.22 5.83
CA VAL A 80 3.07 19.29 5.00
C VAL A 80 2.81 17.87 5.51
N PHE A 81 2.37 16.99 4.63
CA PHE A 81 2.09 15.58 4.93
C PHE A 81 2.89 14.67 4.00
N THR A 82 3.42 13.58 4.53
CA THR A 82 4.13 12.56 3.74
C THR A 82 3.72 11.15 4.12
N THR A 83 3.68 10.25 3.14
CA THR A 83 3.51 8.80 3.34
C THR A 83 4.87 8.08 3.42
N GLY A 84 5.97 8.82 3.54
CA GLY A 84 7.27 8.23 3.79
C GLY A 84 8.18 8.07 2.56
N ALA A 85 8.97 7.02 2.60
CA ALA A 85 10.02 6.72 1.64
C ALA A 85 11.15 7.79 1.60
N TYR A 86 11.89 7.85 0.49
CA TYR A 86 13.03 8.77 0.31
C TYR A 86 12.64 10.26 0.28
N ILE A 87 11.36 10.58 0.04
CA ILE A 87 10.88 11.97 -0.02
C ILE A 87 10.61 12.56 1.38
N ALA A 88 10.47 11.72 2.42
CA ALA A 88 10.13 12.20 3.76
C ALA A 88 11.16 13.20 4.33
N PRO A 89 12.49 13.02 4.22
CA PRO A 89 13.46 14.01 4.66
C PRO A 89 13.37 15.33 3.90
N ILE A 90 13.03 15.29 2.60
CA ILE A 90 12.82 16.50 1.80
C ILE A 90 11.59 17.24 2.32
N ALA A 91 10.48 16.53 2.54
CA ALA A 91 9.25 17.09 3.07
C ALA A 91 9.45 17.72 4.46
N ALA A 92 10.24 17.08 5.33
CA ALA A 92 10.61 17.58 6.65
C ALA A 92 11.38 18.91 6.55
N VAL A 93 12.39 19.01 5.67
CA VAL A 93 13.15 20.26 5.47
C VAL A 93 12.25 21.36 4.88
N ILE A 94 11.41 21.03 3.91
CA ILE A 94 10.47 21.97 3.30
C ILE A 94 9.49 22.51 4.35
N SER A 95 8.97 21.67 5.24
CA SER A 95 8.06 22.12 6.31
C SER A 95 8.69 23.15 7.22
N VAL A 96 9.96 22.97 7.59
CA VAL A 96 10.71 23.94 8.39
C VAL A 96 10.92 25.25 7.61
N LEU A 97 11.31 25.18 6.34
CA LEU A 97 11.57 26.36 5.50
C LEU A 97 10.29 27.18 5.22
N LEU A 98 9.11 26.56 5.30
CA LEU A 98 7.81 27.20 5.10
C LEU A 98 7.09 27.52 6.42
N ASN A 99 7.69 27.18 7.58
CA ASN A 99 7.04 27.27 8.89
C ASN A 99 5.70 26.53 8.94
N ALA A 100 5.60 25.39 8.27
CA ALA A 100 4.41 24.57 8.16
C ALA A 100 4.42 23.39 9.16
N LYS A 101 3.25 22.97 9.63
CA LYS A 101 3.11 21.80 10.49
C LYS A 101 3.40 20.54 9.68
N PHE A 102 4.22 19.64 10.21
CA PHE A 102 4.66 18.44 9.49
C PHE A 102 4.09 17.17 10.08
N TYR A 103 3.52 16.34 9.22
CA TYR A 103 2.89 15.07 9.56
C TYR A 103 3.43 13.94 8.69
N ILE A 104 3.55 12.76 9.28
CA ILE A 104 4.03 11.54 8.62
C ILE A 104 2.94 10.47 8.74
N GLN A 105 2.72 9.69 7.70
CA GLN A 105 2.07 8.40 7.82
C GLN A 105 3.09 7.28 7.61
N GLU A 106 3.19 6.35 8.56
CA GLU A 106 3.98 5.13 8.42
C GLU A 106 3.06 3.96 8.07
N GLN A 107 3.38 3.29 6.98
CA GLN A 107 2.56 2.22 6.41
C GLN A 107 3.04 0.81 6.79
N ASN A 108 4.16 0.71 7.51
CA ASN A 108 4.78 -0.56 7.89
C ASN A 108 4.89 -0.71 9.40
N VAL A 109 4.91 -1.95 9.88
CA VAL A 109 5.21 -2.28 11.28
C VAL A 109 6.60 -1.77 11.71
N TYR A 110 7.55 -1.74 10.79
CA TYR A 110 8.89 -1.21 11.04
C TYR A 110 9.14 0.00 10.15
N ALA A 111 9.28 1.16 10.78
CA ALA A 111 9.42 2.42 10.06
C ALA A 111 10.70 2.48 9.25
N GLY A 112 10.55 2.95 8.01
CA GLY A 112 11.68 3.17 7.12
C GLY A 112 12.60 4.30 7.59
N LEU A 113 13.88 4.26 7.17
CA LEU A 113 14.89 5.24 7.56
C LEU A 113 14.45 6.69 7.28
N GLY A 114 13.79 6.93 6.14
CA GLY A 114 13.28 8.25 5.79
C GLY A 114 12.29 8.79 6.83
N ASN A 115 11.32 7.99 7.24
CA ASN A 115 10.36 8.36 8.27
C ASN A 115 11.02 8.51 9.64
N LYS A 116 11.93 7.59 10.01
CA LYS A 116 12.67 7.65 11.27
C LYS A 116 13.41 8.98 11.46
N VAL A 117 14.15 9.42 10.45
CA VAL A 117 14.90 10.68 10.50
C VAL A 117 13.96 11.88 10.52
N SER A 118 12.91 11.86 9.69
CA SER A 118 11.93 12.93 9.57
C SER A 118 11.03 13.08 10.80
N ALA A 119 10.85 12.02 11.57
CA ALA A 119 10.07 11.99 12.81
C ALA A 119 10.54 13.02 13.88
N ILE A 120 11.81 13.45 13.83
CA ILE A 120 12.36 14.45 14.73
C ILE A 120 11.57 15.75 14.62
N ILE A 121 11.22 16.16 13.38
CA ILE A 121 10.53 17.42 13.05
C ILE A 121 9.00 17.23 13.09
N ALA A 122 8.49 16.03 12.87
CA ALA A 122 7.07 15.77 12.79
C ALA A 122 6.31 16.20 14.05
N LYS A 123 5.14 16.82 13.86
CA LYS A 123 4.16 17.10 14.92
C LYS A 123 3.54 15.80 15.40
N SER A 124 3.07 14.96 14.46
CA SER A 124 2.53 13.63 14.75
C SER A 124 2.87 12.64 13.63
N ILE A 125 2.85 11.37 13.98
CA ILE A 125 3.11 10.26 13.09
C ILE A 125 1.90 9.34 13.15
N PHE A 126 1.14 9.28 12.07
CA PHE A 126 0.00 8.37 11.95
C PHE A 126 0.51 6.98 11.52
N SER A 127 0.21 5.96 12.30
CA SER A 127 0.65 4.60 12.00
C SER A 127 -0.48 3.72 11.49
N SER A 128 -0.16 2.89 10.49
CA SER A 128 -1.07 1.86 10.00
C SER A 128 -1.18 0.67 10.95
N PHE A 129 -0.18 0.48 11.81
CA PHE A 129 -0.09 -0.66 12.73
C PHE A 129 0.09 -0.17 14.17
N GLU A 130 -0.54 -0.86 15.13
CA GLU A 130 -0.50 -0.50 16.56
C GLU A 130 0.94 -0.45 17.09
N ASP A 131 1.74 -1.48 16.76
CA ASP A 131 3.10 -1.67 17.27
C ASP A 131 4.16 -1.19 16.29
N THR A 132 3.98 -0.02 15.67
CA THR A 132 4.98 0.52 14.74
C THR A 132 6.30 0.81 15.46
N LYS A 133 7.37 0.15 14.98
CA LYS A 133 8.72 0.19 15.59
C LYS A 133 9.68 1.08 14.80
N ASN A 134 10.87 1.32 15.37
CA ASN A 134 11.98 2.08 14.77
C ASN A 134 11.65 3.56 14.49
N ILE A 135 10.74 4.15 15.26
CA ILE A 135 10.33 5.56 15.14
C ILE A 135 10.08 6.14 16.54
N ASN A 136 9.96 7.45 16.66
CA ASN A 136 9.68 8.10 17.94
C ASN A 136 8.25 7.79 18.40
N GLU A 137 8.10 6.82 19.29
CA GLU A 137 6.81 6.32 19.77
C GLU A 137 5.95 7.39 20.45
N LYS A 138 6.57 8.41 21.10
CA LYS A 138 5.84 9.50 21.75
C LYS A 138 5.02 10.36 20.81
N LYS A 139 5.32 10.31 19.52
CA LYS A 139 4.61 11.06 18.46
C LYS A 139 3.69 10.18 17.62
N VAL A 140 3.68 8.88 17.87
CA VAL A 140 2.86 7.93 17.11
C VAL A 140 1.42 7.95 17.59
N ILE A 141 0.52 8.06 16.63
CA ILE A 141 -0.93 7.91 16.81
C ILE A 141 -1.35 6.76 15.90
N HIS A 142 -1.81 5.67 16.47
CA HIS A 142 -2.36 4.57 15.69
C HIS A 142 -3.71 5.00 15.09
N THR A 143 -3.79 5.02 13.77
CA THR A 143 -4.99 5.40 13.02
C THR A 143 -5.52 4.28 12.15
N GLY A 144 -4.69 3.28 11.87
CA GLY A 144 -4.89 2.36 10.77
C GLY A 144 -4.38 2.90 9.42
N PRO A 145 -4.40 2.07 8.37
CA PRO A 145 -3.95 2.45 7.03
C PRO A 145 -4.89 3.44 6.35
N ILE A 146 -4.36 4.18 5.37
CA ILE A 146 -5.16 4.94 4.40
C ILE A 146 -5.43 4.02 3.22
N VAL A 147 -6.69 3.66 3.01
CA VAL A 147 -7.12 2.79 1.90
C VAL A 147 -8.11 3.52 0.98
N ASN A 148 -8.40 2.94 -0.17
CA ASN A 148 -9.48 3.44 -1.03
C ASN A 148 -10.83 3.03 -0.45
N THR A 149 -11.59 3.98 0.09
CA THR A 149 -12.89 3.75 0.72
C THR A 149 -14.02 3.46 -0.26
N SER A 150 -13.77 3.63 -1.57
CA SER A 150 -14.74 3.26 -2.62
C SER A 150 -14.59 1.82 -3.11
N LEU A 151 -13.61 1.08 -2.58
CA LEU A 151 -13.47 -0.35 -2.89
C LEU A 151 -14.67 -1.12 -2.34
N THR A 152 -15.12 -2.09 -3.12
CA THR A 152 -16.21 -2.97 -2.76
C THR A 152 -15.80 -4.44 -2.94
N ARG A 153 -16.44 -5.30 -2.19
CA ARG A 153 -16.30 -6.75 -2.30
C ARG A 153 -17.55 -7.31 -2.96
N LYS A 154 -17.41 -8.38 -3.76
CA LYS A 154 -18.58 -9.13 -4.22
C LYS A 154 -19.26 -9.86 -3.05
N ASP A 155 -20.55 -10.11 -3.19
CA ASP A 155 -21.27 -11.02 -2.29
C ASP A 155 -20.75 -12.44 -2.47
N ILE A 156 -20.59 -13.15 -1.35
CA ILE A 156 -20.15 -14.56 -1.38
C ILE A 156 -21.35 -15.44 -1.73
N LEU A 157 -21.35 -15.99 -2.93
CA LEU A 157 -22.37 -16.93 -3.37
C LEU A 157 -21.90 -18.36 -3.06
N LEU A 158 -22.50 -18.99 -2.08
CA LEU A 158 -22.09 -20.31 -1.53
C LEU A 158 -22.13 -21.45 -2.57
N HIS A 159 -22.81 -21.26 -3.68
CA HIS A 159 -23.03 -22.29 -4.71
C HIS A 159 -22.19 -22.05 -5.98
N GLU A 160 -21.46 -20.96 -6.05
CA GLU A 160 -20.58 -20.68 -7.17
C GLU A 160 -19.16 -21.19 -6.92
N LYS A 161 -18.46 -21.46 -8.01
CA LYS A 161 -17.03 -21.77 -7.99
C LYS A 161 -16.26 -20.56 -7.49
N GLN A 162 -15.49 -20.72 -6.40
CA GLN A 162 -14.76 -19.64 -5.79
C GLN A 162 -13.61 -19.16 -6.69
N THR A 163 -13.30 -17.87 -6.61
CA THR A 163 -12.24 -17.24 -7.40
C THR A 163 -11.06 -16.88 -6.49
N ILE A 164 -9.88 -17.37 -6.85
CA ILE A 164 -8.61 -17.00 -6.19
C ILE A 164 -7.94 -15.91 -7.00
N GLY A 165 -7.64 -14.79 -6.36
CA GLY A 165 -6.86 -13.71 -6.94
C GLY A 165 -5.40 -13.80 -6.53
N PHE A 166 -4.48 -13.90 -7.50
CA PHE A 166 -3.05 -13.86 -7.27
C PHE A 166 -2.48 -12.52 -7.69
N ILE A 167 -1.74 -11.84 -6.79
CA ILE A 167 -1.14 -10.54 -7.08
C ILE A 167 0.21 -10.34 -6.42
N GLY A 168 1.24 -10.03 -7.22
CA GLY A 168 2.59 -9.75 -6.77
C GLY A 168 2.88 -8.30 -6.37
N GLY A 169 1.86 -7.43 -6.36
CA GLY A 169 2.00 -5.97 -6.25
C GLY A 169 2.19 -5.31 -7.61
N SER A 170 2.37 -3.97 -7.63
CA SER A 170 2.38 -3.16 -8.86
C SER A 170 3.48 -3.52 -9.88
N GLN A 171 4.53 -4.21 -9.44
CA GLN A 171 5.64 -4.64 -10.31
C GLN A 171 5.63 -6.15 -10.60
N GLY A 172 4.64 -6.86 -10.08
CA GLY A 172 4.56 -8.30 -10.14
C GLY A 172 5.60 -9.01 -9.25
N SER A 173 5.48 -10.32 -9.14
CA SER A 173 6.35 -11.16 -8.33
C SER A 173 6.60 -12.50 -9.00
N GLU A 174 7.85 -12.78 -9.32
CA GLU A 174 8.26 -14.08 -9.86
C GLU A 174 7.83 -15.27 -8.99
N GLN A 175 8.01 -15.16 -7.68
CA GLN A 175 7.61 -16.22 -6.75
C GLN A 175 6.10 -16.48 -6.77
N ILE A 176 5.26 -15.42 -6.85
CA ILE A 176 3.81 -15.59 -6.93
C ILE A 176 3.44 -16.19 -8.29
N ASN A 177 4.09 -15.73 -9.38
CA ASN A 177 3.87 -16.28 -10.71
C ASN A 177 4.25 -17.78 -10.78
N GLN A 178 5.35 -18.20 -10.12
CA GLN A 178 5.71 -19.62 -9.98
C GLN A 178 4.64 -20.41 -9.23
N TYR A 179 4.10 -19.87 -8.14
CA TYR A 179 3.01 -20.54 -7.41
C TYR A 179 1.72 -20.64 -8.23
N VAL A 180 1.45 -19.67 -9.10
CA VAL A 180 0.33 -19.79 -10.05
C VAL A 180 0.58 -20.92 -11.05
N ASP A 181 1.79 -21.00 -11.61
CA ASP A 181 2.16 -22.06 -12.55
C ASP A 181 2.04 -23.47 -11.90
N GLU A 182 2.57 -23.62 -10.69
CA GLU A 182 2.44 -24.85 -9.91
C GLU A 182 0.97 -25.17 -9.59
N PHE A 183 0.17 -24.17 -9.23
CA PHE A 183 -1.24 -24.34 -8.93
C PHE A 183 -2.04 -24.80 -10.16
N MET A 184 -1.78 -24.19 -11.31
CA MET A 184 -2.43 -24.57 -12.57
C MET A 184 -2.03 -25.96 -13.09
N LYS A 185 -0.89 -26.50 -12.66
CA LYS A 185 -0.47 -27.89 -12.93
C LYS A 185 -1.03 -28.91 -11.93
N SER A 186 -1.54 -28.47 -10.79
CA SER A 186 -2.17 -29.32 -9.78
C SER A 186 -3.62 -29.64 -10.15
N GLU A 187 -4.18 -30.72 -9.64
CA GLU A 187 -5.60 -31.06 -9.85
C GLU A 187 -6.55 -30.04 -9.20
N LEU A 188 -6.07 -29.31 -8.17
CA LEU A 188 -6.87 -28.33 -7.42
C LEU A 188 -7.37 -27.15 -8.27
N HIS A 189 -6.66 -26.81 -9.36
CA HIS A 189 -7.08 -25.68 -10.19
C HIS A 189 -8.48 -25.86 -10.78
N THR A 190 -8.93 -27.10 -10.96
CA THR A 190 -10.27 -27.41 -11.51
C THR A 190 -11.40 -26.96 -10.58
N ASP A 191 -11.14 -26.81 -9.28
CA ASP A 191 -12.14 -26.44 -8.27
C ASP A 191 -12.30 -24.92 -8.11
N PHE A 192 -11.44 -24.12 -8.73
CA PHE A 192 -11.39 -22.66 -8.57
C PHE A 192 -11.37 -21.92 -9.91
N ASN A 193 -11.88 -20.69 -9.91
CA ASN A 193 -11.53 -19.71 -10.93
C ASN A 193 -10.27 -18.95 -10.46
N ILE A 194 -9.41 -18.57 -11.39
CA ILE A 194 -8.13 -17.92 -11.09
C ILE A 194 -8.07 -16.58 -11.80
N VAL A 195 -7.81 -15.52 -11.04
CA VAL A 195 -7.50 -14.17 -11.56
C VAL A 195 -6.08 -13.84 -11.16
N HIS A 196 -5.20 -13.66 -12.14
CA HIS A 196 -3.77 -13.47 -11.91
C HIS A 196 -3.29 -12.12 -12.42
N VAL A 197 -2.70 -11.31 -11.54
CA VAL A 197 -2.01 -10.07 -11.89
C VAL A 197 -0.51 -10.33 -11.87
N ALA A 198 0.03 -10.70 -13.02
CA ALA A 198 1.40 -11.21 -13.17
C ALA A 198 2.47 -10.12 -13.05
N GLY A 199 2.16 -8.89 -13.48
CA GLY A 199 3.11 -7.79 -13.60
C GLY A 199 3.61 -7.60 -15.04
N LYS A 200 3.94 -6.36 -15.41
CA LYS A 200 4.38 -6.03 -16.78
C LYS A 200 5.58 -6.88 -17.22
N ASN A 201 5.49 -7.43 -18.42
CA ASN A 201 6.50 -8.27 -19.06
C ASN A 201 6.87 -9.55 -18.28
N LYS A 202 5.95 -10.08 -17.47
CA LYS A 202 6.17 -11.31 -16.69
C LYS A 202 5.18 -12.43 -17.03
N THR A 203 4.26 -12.19 -17.91
CA THR A 203 3.28 -13.16 -18.40
C THR A 203 3.92 -14.07 -19.47
N ASN A 204 4.76 -15.00 -19.03
CA ASN A 204 5.21 -16.10 -19.89
C ASN A 204 4.43 -17.41 -19.65
N LEU A 205 3.33 -17.33 -18.87
CA LEU A 205 2.48 -18.47 -18.60
C LEU A 205 1.45 -18.58 -19.73
N GLU A 206 1.76 -19.40 -20.73
CA GLU A 206 0.76 -19.83 -21.73
C GLU A 206 -0.14 -20.90 -21.09
N ILE A 207 -1.09 -20.44 -20.29
CA ILE A 207 -2.10 -21.29 -19.66
C ILE A 207 -3.38 -21.21 -20.49
N ASP A 208 -3.68 -22.25 -21.23
CA ASP A 208 -4.95 -22.39 -21.95
C ASP A 208 -5.95 -23.13 -21.05
N SER A 209 -6.73 -22.35 -20.28
CA SER A 209 -7.75 -22.89 -19.39
C SER A 209 -8.89 -21.91 -19.21
N ASN A 210 -10.13 -22.39 -19.34
CA ASN A 210 -11.36 -21.59 -19.22
C ASN A 210 -11.58 -21.00 -17.82
N ASN A 211 -10.85 -21.45 -16.80
CA ASN A 211 -10.95 -20.95 -15.44
C ASN A 211 -9.78 -20.05 -15.03
N TYR A 212 -8.94 -19.63 -15.98
CA TYR A 212 -7.79 -18.77 -15.75
C TYR A 212 -7.89 -17.47 -16.56
N GLU A 213 -7.81 -16.33 -15.86
CA GLU A 213 -7.77 -15.00 -16.43
C GLU A 213 -6.50 -14.29 -15.94
N SER A 214 -5.66 -13.78 -16.83
CA SER A 214 -4.44 -13.07 -16.46
C SER A 214 -4.40 -11.64 -16.96
N PHE A 215 -3.74 -10.78 -16.17
CA PHE A 215 -3.53 -9.37 -16.45
C PHE A 215 -2.06 -9.01 -16.19
N ASP A 216 -1.48 -8.20 -17.07
CA ASP A 216 -0.19 -7.57 -16.79
C ASP A 216 -0.31 -6.53 -15.68
N PHE A 217 -1.41 -5.80 -15.66
CA PHE A 217 -1.68 -4.75 -14.70
C PHE A 217 -3.19 -4.45 -14.65
N ILE A 218 -3.69 -4.11 -13.48
CA ILE A 218 -5.07 -3.64 -13.28
C ILE A 218 -5.02 -2.21 -12.77
N GLU A 219 -5.65 -1.27 -13.48
CA GLU A 219 -5.69 0.13 -13.09
C GLU A 219 -6.64 0.37 -11.91
N GLU A 220 -7.84 -0.19 -12.00
CA GLU A 220 -8.86 -0.05 -10.96
C GLU A 220 -8.93 -1.33 -10.12
N MET A 221 -8.31 -1.27 -8.94
CA MET A 221 -8.28 -2.42 -8.02
C MET A 221 -9.67 -2.86 -7.54
N ASP A 222 -10.69 -2.01 -7.65
CA ASP A 222 -12.08 -2.36 -7.36
C ASP A 222 -12.56 -3.51 -8.25
N ASP A 223 -12.20 -3.49 -9.53
CA ASP A 223 -12.56 -4.55 -10.48
C ASP A 223 -11.90 -5.90 -10.12
N PHE A 224 -10.69 -5.85 -9.56
CA PHE A 224 -10.02 -7.04 -9.07
C PHE A 224 -10.69 -7.60 -7.81
N TYR A 225 -10.94 -6.74 -6.80
CA TYR A 225 -11.54 -7.20 -5.54
C TYR A 225 -12.98 -7.69 -5.71
N LYS A 226 -13.73 -7.15 -6.67
CA LYS A 226 -15.08 -7.66 -7.01
C LYS A 226 -15.09 -9.04 -7.66
N LYS A 227 -13.98 -9.47 -8.25
CA LYS A 227 -13.89 -10.78 -8.92
C LYS A 227 -13.49 -11.90 -7.94
N ILE A 228 -12.80 -11.60 -6.86
CA ILE A 228 -12.12 -12.61 -6.03
C ILE A 228 -12.83 -12.89 -4.70
N ASP A 229 -12.70 -14.12 -4.25
CA ASP A 229 -13.14 -14.58 -2.92
C ASP A 229 -11.97 -14.75 -1.96
N ILE A 230 -10.80 -15.13 -2.47
CA ILE A 230 -9.57 -15.36 -1.72
C ILE A 230 -8.45 -14.58 -2.39
N LEU A 231 -7.66 -13.84 -1.62
CA LEU A 231 -6.46 -13.16 -2.10
C LEU A 231 -5.21 -13.98 -1.78
N VAL A 232 -4.34 -14.18 -2.76
CA VAL A 232 -2.96 -14.66 -2.55
C VAL A 232 -2.01 -13.56 -2.99
N GLY A 233 -1.18 -13.05 -2.06
CA GLY A 233 -0.36 -11.89 -2.39
C GLY A 233 0.75 -11.56 -1.40
N ARG A 234 1.37 -10.39 -1.61
CA ARG A 234 2.41 -9.83 -0.75
C ARG A 234 1.79 -9.07 0.42
N ALA A 235 2.50 -9.00 1.56
CA ALA A 235 2.10 -8.20 2.73
C ALA A 235 2.44 -6.71 2.55
N GLY A 236 1.74 -6.06 1.63
CA GLY A 236 1.89 -4.64 1.27
C GLY A 236 0.55 -3.90 1.28
N GLY A 237 0.43 -2.83 0.50
CA GLY A 237 -0.80 -2.02 0.42
C GLY A 237 -2.05 -2.83 0.05
N GLY A 238 -1.94 -3.74 -0.90
CA GLY A 238 -3.07 -4.60 -1.29
C GLY A 238 -3.57 -5.53 -0.17
N SER A 239 -2.68 -5.97 0.72
CA SER A 239 -3.11 -6.76 1.88
C SER A 239 -3.90 -5.94 2.91
N LEU A 240 -3.62 -4.64 3.02
CA LEU A 240 -4.40 -3.73 3.88
C LEU A 240 -5.79 -3.44 3.28
N GLU A 241 -5.86 -3.31 1.96
CA GLU A 241 -7.14 -3.18 1.25
C GLU A 241 -7.99 -4.45 1.36
N ALA A 242 -7.38 -5.63 1.22
CA ALA A 242 -8.08 -6.90 1.44
C ALA A 242 -8.57 -7.06 2.89
N ALA A 243 -7.77 -6.66 3.87
CA ALA A 243 -8.17 -6.66 5.28
C ALA A 243 -9.31 -5.66 5.55
N TYR A 244 -9.33 -4.50 4.87
CA TYR A 244 -10.44 -3.55 4.92
C TYR A 244 -11.74 -4.14 4.37
N LEU A 245 -11.64 -4.88 3.27
CA LEU A 245 -12.79 -5.54 2.63
C LEU A 245 -13.22 -6.84 3.33
N GLY A 246 -12.46 -7.33 4.30
CA GLY A 246 -12.68 -8.63 4.93
C GLY A 246 -12.50 -9.81 3.97
N ILE A 247 -11.68 -9.65 2.94
CA ILE A 247 -11.34 -10.72 1.99
C ILE A 247 -10.31 -11.64 2.66
N PRO A 248 -10.56 -12.94 2.79
CA PRO A 248 -9.56 -13.89 3.25
C PRO A 248 -8.31 -13.83 2.38
N GLN A 249 -7.15 -13.71 3.05
CA GLN A 249 -5.91 -13.55 2.33
C GLN A 249 -4.82 -14.50 2.81
N ILE A 250 -4.04 -14.98 1.86
CA ILE A 250 -2.86 -15.80 2.07
C ILE A 250 -1.64 -14.95 1.69
N LEU A 251 -0.77 -14.76 2.66
CA LEU A 251 0.37 -13.84 2.57
C LEU A 251 1.65 -14.62 2.29
N ILE A 252 2.32 -14.25 1.19
CA ILE A 252 3.63 -14.74 0.81
C ILE A 252 4.60 -13.57 0.91
N PRO A 253 5.15 -13.28 2.12
CA PRO A 253 6.00 -12.11 2.32
C PRO A 253 7.32 -12.27 1.57
N TYR A 254 7.78 -11.17 0.96
CA TYR A 254 9.08 -11.15 0.29
C TYR A 254 10.20 -11.12 1.35
N LYS A 255 11.12 -12.11 1.28
CA LYS A 255 12.16 -12.32 2.29
C LYS A 255 13.52 -11.70 1.91
N TYR A 256 13.70 -11.22 0.67
CA TYR A 256 15.00 -10.80 0.14
C TYR A 256 15.04 -9.28 -0.13
N GLY A 257 16.21 -8.66 0.16
CA GLY A 257 16.48 -7.25 -0.14
C GLY A 257 16.22 -6.27 1.01
N THR A 258 16.82 -5.09 0.92
CA THR A 258 16.83 -4.07 1.99
C THR A 258 15.51 -3.33 2.16
N THR A 259 14.72 -3.19 1.11
CA THR A 259 13.42 -2.50 1.14
C THR A 259 12.24 -3.42 1.45
N SER A 260 12.46 -4.71 1.44
CA SER A 260 11.43 -5.75 1.63
C SER A 260 11.45 -6.38 3.02
N SER A 261 12.39 -5.98 3.89
CA SER A 261 12.48 -6.46 5.28
C SER A 261 11.24 -6.18 6.14
N HIS A 262 10.37 -5.26 5.68
CA HIS A 262 9.13 -4.92 6.39
C HIS A 262 7.99 -5.89 6.11
N GLN A 263 7.98 -6.56 4.95
CA GLN A 263 6.88 -7.45 4.58
C GLN A 263 6.68 -8.65 5.53
N PRO A 264 7.72 -9.34 6.01
CA PRO A 264 7.54 -10.39 7.01
C PRO A 264 6.91 -9.90 8.31
N LEU A 265 7.28 -8.68 8.76
CA LEU A 265 6.71 -8.08 9.96
C LEU A 265 5.25 -7.65 9.75
N ASN A 266 4.95 -7.06 8.59
CA ASN A 266 3.59 -6.72 8.21
C ASN A 266 2.70 -7.97 8.12
N ALA A 267 3.21 -9.04 7.49
CA ALA A 267 2.49 -10.31 7.38
C ALA A 267 2.21 -10.92 8.76
N LYS A 268 3.22 -10.91 9.63
CA LYS A 268 3.09 -11.43 10.99
C LYS A 268 2.04 -10.66 11.80
N TYR A 269 2.02 -9.32 11.72
CA TYR A 269 0.99 -8.52 12.36
C TYR A 269 -0.41 -8.86 11.83
N LEU A 270 -0.56 -8.97 10.50
CA LEU A 270 -1.85 -9.31 9.88
C LEU A 270 -2.34 -10.68 10.31
N GLU A 271 -1.44 -11.66 10.43
CA GLU A 271 -1.76 -13.01 10.91
C GLU A 271 -2.15 -13.00 12.39
N ASP A 272 -1.36 -12.33 13.26
CA ASP A 272 -1.62 -12.26 14.70
C ASP A 272 -2.95 -11.58 15.03
N LYS A 273 -3.39 -10.65 14.17
CA LYS A 273 -4.69 -9.95 14.28
C LYS A 273 -5.84 -10.69 13.57
N GLY A 274 -5.56 -11.81 12.92
CA GLY A 274 -6.56 -12.62 12.22
C GLY A 274 -7.01 -12.02 10.88
N TYR A 275 -6.22 -11.13 10.28
CA TYR A 275 -6.54 -10.53 8.97
C TYR A 275 -6.04 -11.37 7.78
N GLY A 276 -5.28 -12.42 8.02
CA GLY A 276 -4.75 -13.27 6.96
C GLY A 276 -3.90 -14.42 7.50
N PHE A 277 -3.30 -15.18 6.60
CA PHE A 277 -2.50 -16.37 6.91
C PHE A 277 -1.17 -16.34 6.18
N ILE A 278 -0.06 -16.64 6.86
CA ILE A 278 1.26 -16.71 6.24
C ILE A 278 1.50 -18.13 5.72
N VAL A 279 2.00 -18.22 4.49
CA VAL A 279 2.49 -19.48 3.93
C VAL A 279 3.91 -19.32 3.40
N ASN A 280 4.70 -20.40 3.46
CA ASN A 280 6.09 -20.40 3.06
C ASN A 280 6.38 -21.34 1.90
N THR A 281 5.55 -22.33 1.68
CA THR A 281 5.68 -23.36 0.64
C THR A 281 4.43 -23.42 -0.21
N PHE A 282 4.53 -24.06 -1.37
CA PHE A 282 3.38 -24.32 -2.23
C PHE A 282 2.39 -25.30 -1.55
N GLU A 283 2.90 -26.26 -0.82
CA GLU A 283 2.07 -27.22 -0.07
C GLU A 283 1.23 -26.49 1.01
N ASP A 284 1.84 -25.60 1.81
CA ASP A 284 1.12 -24.78 2.78
C ASP A 284 0.03 -23.93 2.09
N LEU A 285 0.33 -23.39 0.91
CA LEU A 285 -0.62 -22.60 0.12
C LEU A 285 -1.85 -23.42 -0.25
N THR A 286 -1.67 -24.62 -0.79
CA THR A 286 -2.77 -25.49 -1.22
C THR A 286 -3.63 -25.96 -0.05
N ILE A 287 -2.99 -26.31 1.07
CA ILE A 287 -3.71 -26.67 2.32
C ILE A 287 -4.56 -25.47 2.77
N LYS A 288 -3.98 -24.28 2.81
CA LYS A 288 -4.67 -23.07 3.31
C LYS A 288 -5.82 -22.65 2.40
N ILE A 289 -5.66 -22.72 1.08
CA ILE A 289 -6.75 -22.48 0.12
C ILE A 289 -7.94 -23.42 0.42
N ASN A 290 -7.67 -24.71 0.60
CA ASN A 290 -8.71 -25.70 0.89
C ASN A 290 -9.41 -25.45 2.24
N GLU A 291 -8.67 -25.04 3.28
CA GLU A 291 -9.25 -24.69 4.58
C GLU A 291 -10.18 -23.47 4.47
N ILE A 292 -9.76 -22.41 3.80
CA ILE A 292 -10.58 -21.21 3.59
C ILE A 292 -11.82 -21.56 2.78
N SER A 293 -11.65 -22.33 1.68
CA SER A 293 -12.77 -22.76 0.85
C SER A 293 -13.83 -23.56 1.62
N LYS A 294 -13.41 -24.48 2.48
CA LYS A 294 -14.31 -25.21 3.38
C LYS A 294 -15.00 -24.27 4.39
N GLY A 295 -14.28 -23.24 4.86
CA GLY A 295 -14.83 -22.19 5.72
C GLY A 295 -15.99 -21.45 5.05
N PHE A 296 -15.86 -21.07 3.79
CA PHE A 296 -16.94 -20.44 3.01
C PHE A 296 -18.18 -21.33 2.95
N LYS A 297 -18.02 -22.60 2.60
CA LYS A 297 -19.13 -23.57 2.53
C LYS A 297 -19.85 -23.78 3.87
N SER A 298 -19.17 -23.53 4.98
CA SER A 298 -19.74 -23.63 6.34
C SER A 298 -20.23 -22.31 6.94
N GLY A 299 -20.18 -21.21 6.19
CA GLY A 299 -20.56 -19.86 6.65
C GLY A 299 -19.60 -19.22 7.66
N LYS A 300 -18.37 -19.76 7.81
CA LYS A 300 -17.34 -19.29 8.77
C LYS A 300 -16.24 -18.44 8.14
N SER A 301 -16.52 -17.79 7.02
CA SER A 301 -15.49 -17.14 6.19
C SER A 301 -15.23 -15.66 6.50
N ASN A 302 -15.90 -15.07 7.49
CA ASN A 302 -15.72 -13.66 7.79
C ASN A 302 -14.47 -13.44 8.65
N LEU A 303 -13.43 -12.87 8.06
CA LEU A 303 -12.32 -12.29 8.80
C LEU A 303 -12.71 -10.90 9.33
N PRO A 304 -12.10 -10.46 10.45
CA PRO A 304 -12.32 -9.11 10.93
C PRO A 304 -11.84 -8.07 9.91
N ASN A 305 -12.49 -6.91 9.87
CA ASN A 305 -12.06 -5.81 9.04
C ASN A 305 -11.07 -4.93 9.80
N ILE A 306 -10.00 -4.50 9.13
CA ILE A 306 -9.05 -3.57 9.74
C ILE A 306 -9.67 -2.18 9.87
N THR A 307 -9.41 -1.51 10.99
CA THR A 307 -9.77 -0.09 11.16
C THR A 307 -8.88 0.77 10.26
N ILE A 308 -9.48 1.75 9.57
CA ILE A 308 -8.79 2.63 8.61
C ILE A 308 -8.65 4.05 9.15
N GLY A 309 -7.54 4.70 8.77
CA GLY A 309 -7.19 6.04 9.24
C GLY A 309 -7.70 7.21 8.42
N ASN A 310 -8.37 6.95 7.30
CA ASN A 310 -8.74 7.98 6.32
C ASN A 310 -9.40 9.21 6.96
N LEU A 311 -10.50 9.01 7.68
CA LEU A 311 -11.28 10.10 8.25
C LEU A 311 -10.56 10.78 9.42
N MET A 312 -9.88 10.03 10.27
CA MET A 312 -9.16 10.57 11.42
C MET A 312 -8.00 11.46 10.97
N ILE A 313 -7.20 10.98 10.01
CA ILE A 313 -6.07 11.72 9.47
C ILE A 313 -6.55 12.97 8.72
N SER A 314 -7.56 12.83 7.86
CA SER A 314 -8.07 13.97 7.08
C SER A 314 -8.66 15.06 7.98
N LYS A 315 -9.37 14.72 9.05
CA LYS A 315 -9.87 15.70 10.02
C LYS A 315 -8.74 16.44 10.74
N GLU A 316 -7.73 15.70 11.24
CA GLU A 316 -6.57 16.34 11.89
C GLU A 316 -5.85 17.32 10.95
N LEU A 317 -5.67 16.94 9.68
CA LEU A 317 -5.03 17.84 8.70
C LEU A 317 -5.96 19.03 8.36
N TYR A 318 -7.24 18.80 8.17
CA TYR A 318 -8.22 19.84 7.84
C TYR A 318 -8.28 20.93 8.93
N GLU A 319 -8.33 20.54 10.20
CA GLU A 319 -8.31 21.47 11.35
C GLU A 319 -7.05 22.35 11.43
N GLN A 320 -5.98 21.98 10.73
CA GLN A 320 -4.75 22.78 10.65
C GLN A 320 -4.71 23.71 9.42
N ILE A 321 -5.63 23.54 8.49
CA ILE A 321 -5.73 24.31 7.25
C ILE A 321 -6.74 25.45 7.40
N VAL A 322 -7.82 25.17 8.11
CA VAL A 322 -8.86 26.16 8.45
C VAL A 322 -8.46 26.97 9.69
#